data_b57e2ae5baea0a2c9c126537711f22c7
#
_entry.id   b57e2ae5baea0a2c9c126537711f22c7
#
_cell.length_a   1.000
_cell.length_b   1.000
_cell.length_c   1.000
_cell.angle_alpha   90.00
_cell.angle_beta   90.00
_cell.angle_gamma   90.00
#
_symmetry.space_group_name_H-M   'P 1'
#
loop_
_entity.id
_entity.type
_entity.pdbx_description
1 polymer ?
#
loop_
_entity_poly.entity_id
_entity_poly.type
_entity_poly.pdbx_seq_one_letter_code
_entity_poly.pdbx_strand_id
1 'polypeptide(L)'
;MKARLSFVALLASATALLSAETGDPAATEIWSPVPAVVTPGTATTAPSDALVLFDGTSLDAWTSDKGAPAGWTVEDGVLTIKPGSGSLVTKQAFADCQLHLEWRSPAAVTGEGQNRGNSGVYLQNRYEVQILDSYNNPTYVNGQAASIYKQHIPQVNASRAPGEWQTYDIFFRAARFDDAGNLISRARVTVLQNGITIQNNVEIEAAGDAAAKNPGPILLQDHGNPVAYRNIWVLPLPAQGATHY
;
A
#
# COMPACT_ATOMS: atom_id res chain seq x y z
N MET A 1 17.48 -83.11 18.20
CA MET A 1 17.28 -82.26 17.04
C MET A 1 15.91 -81.58 17.18
N LYS A 2 15.83 -80.27 17.53
CA LYS A 2 14.55 -79.60 17.63
C LYS A 2 14.51 -78.57 16.47
N ALA A 3 13.58 -78.80 15.54
CA ALA A 3 13.33 -77.90 14.42
C ALA A 3 12.56 -76.64 14.91
N ARG A 4 13.08 -75.44 14.64
CA ARG A 4 12.37 -74.20 14.85
C ARG A 4 11.68 -73.79 13.57
N LEU A 5 10.34 -73.78 13.59
CA LEU A 5 9.55 -73.11 12.54
C LEU A 5 9.55 -71.62 12.79
N SER A 6 10.06 -70.84 11.83
CA SER A 6 9.90 -69.39 11.80
C SER A 6 8.64 -69.05 11.04
N PHE A 7 7.71 -68.37 11.72
CA PHE A 7 6.53 -67.79 11.10
C PHE A 7 6.91 -66.41 10.58
N VAL A 8 6.85 -66.20 9.26
CA VAL A 8 6.95 -64.88 8.65
C VAL A 8 5.53 -64.32 8.54
N ALA A 9 5.24 -63.29 9.34
CA ALA A 9 3.99 -62.55 9.24
C ALA A 9 4.10 -61.54 8.12
N LEU A 10 3.29 -61.75 7.05
CA LEU A 10 3.13 -60.76 5.98
C LEU A 10 2.15 -59.67 6.45
N LEU A 11 2.68 -58.45 6.71
CA LEU A 11 1.83 -57.28 6.91
C LEU A 11 1.34 -56.80 5.54
N ALA A 12 0.06 -57.04 5.25
CA ALA A 12 -0.62 -56.41 4.13
C ALA A 12 -0.98 -54.96 4.50
N SER A 13 -0.24 -53.97 3.99
CA SER A 13 -0.60 -52.56 4.09
C SER A 13 -1.78 -52.29 3.18
N ALA A 14 -2.97 -52.19 3.74
CA ALA A 14 -4.13 -51.64 3.02
C ALA A 14 -3.96 -50.12 2.88
N THR A 15 -3.55 -49.68 1.71
CA THR A 15 -3.67 -48.27 1.30
C THR A 15 -5.14 -47.97 1.05
N ALA A 16 -5.80 -47.35 2.02
CA ALA A 16 -7.11 -46.75 1.81
C ALA A 16 -6.94 -45.57 0.84
N LEU A 17 -7.33 -45.76 -0.40
CA LEU A 17 -7.59 -44.68 -1.33
C LEU A 17 -8.79 -43.91 -0.77
N LEU A 18 -8.55 -42.73 -0.14
CA LEU A 18 -9.59 -41.73 0.08
C LEU A 18 -10.02 -41.26 -1.33
N SER A 19 -11.10 -41.84 -1.86
CA SER A 19 -11.86 -41.22 -2.93
C SER A 19 -12.45 -39.95 -2.31
N ALA A 20 -11.95 -38.79 -2.72
CA ALA A 20 -12.64 -37.52 -2.50
C ALA A 20 -14.02 -37.70 -3.16
N GLU A 21 -15.09 -37.75 -2.37
CA GLU A 21 -16.43 -37.58 -2.89
C GLU A 21 -16.42 -36.24 -3.63
N THR A 22 -16.53 -36.29 -4.96
CA THR A 22 -16.80 -35.11 -5.77
C THR A 22 -18.25 -34.76 -5.50
N GLY A 23 -18.45 -33.91 -4.44
CA GLY A 23 -19.77 -33.36 -4.17
C GLY A 23 -20.29 -32.61 -5.42
N ASP A 24 -21.60 -32.52 -5.55
CA ASP A 24 -22.21 -31.78 -6.66
C ASP A 24 -21.67 -30.33 -6.66
N PRO A 25 -20.95 -29.91 -7.69
CA PRO A 25 -20.41 -28.54 -7.75
C PRO A 25 -21.50 -27.46 -7.60
N ALA A 26 -22.71 -27.72 -8.06
CA ALA A 26 -23.86 -26.82 -7.96
C ALA A 26 -24.28 -26.56 -6.51
N ALA A 27 -23.97 -27.46 -5.57
CA ALA A 27 -24.31 -27.29 -4.15
C ALA A 27 -23.56 -26.12 -3.47
N THR A 28 -22.46 -25.64 -4.08
CA THR A 28 -21.65 -24.51 -3.57
C THR A 28 -21.79 -23.25 -4.42
N GLU A 29 -22.63 -23.26 -5.45
CA GLU A 29 -22.88 -22.11 -6.30
C GLU A 29 -23.66 -21.03 -5.56
N ILE A 30 -23.15 -19.79 -5.63
CA ILE A 30 -23.76 -18.62 -5.03
C ILE A 30 -24.05 -17.61 -6.13
N TRP A 31 -25.31 -17.29 -6.33
CA TRP A 31 -25.79 -16.44 -7.43
C TRP A 31 -26.08 -15.01 -7.00
N SER A 32 -26.02 -14.72 -5.71
CA SER A 32 -26.31 -13.39 -5.15
C SER A 32 -25.47 -13.14 -3.89
N PRO A 33 -24.99 -11.90 -3.66
CA PRO A 33 -25.16 -10.72 -4.53
C PRO A 33 -24.30 -10.78 -5.80
N VAL A 34 -24.82 -10.25 -6.89
CA VAL A 34 -24.02 -10.09 -8.14
C VAL A 34 -23.04 -8.96 -7.96
N PRO A 35 -21.73 -9.16 -8.21
CA PRO A 35 -20.75 -8.08 -8.10
C PRO A 35 -21.05 -6.92 -9.03
N ALA A 36 -20.83 -5.69 -8.56
CA ALA A 36 -20.97 -4.50 -9.40
C ALA A 36 -19.95 -4.51 -10.55
N VAL A 37 -20.38 -4.03 -11.71
CA VAL A 37 -19.47 -3.87 -12.86
C VAL A 37 -18.68 -2.58 -12.70
N VAL A 38 -17.36 -2.69 -12.70
CA VAL A 38 -16.42 -1.58 -12.61
C VAL A 38 -15.60 -1.54 -13.89
N THR A 39 -15.41 -0.35 -14.46
CA THR A 39 -14.46 -0.17 -15.56
C THR A 39 -13.06 -0.05 -14.99
N PRO A 40 -12.12 -0.95 -15.32
CA PRO A 40 -10.74 -0.86 -14.85
C PRO A 40 -10.09 0.45 -15.30
N GLY A 41 -9.21 0.98 -14.47
CA GLY A 41 -8.36 2.11 -14.85
C GLY A 41 -7.33 1.73 -15.92
N THR A 42 -6.65 2.74 -16.44
CA THR A 42 -5.52 2.60 -17.37
C THR A 42 -4.25 3.13 -16.71
N ALA A 43 -3.14 3.15 -17.44
CA ALA A 43 -1.90 3.77 -16.95
C ALA A 43 -2.06 5.26 -16.59
N THR A 44 -3.11 5.92 -17.05
CA THR A 44 -3.33 7.37 -16.86
C THR A 44 -4.71 7.73 -16.32
N THR A 45 -5.56 6.76 -16.05
CA THR A 45 -6.92 6.98 -15.54
C THR A 45 -7.23 6.07 -14.36
N ALA A 46 -7.96 6.61 -13.39
CA ALA A 46 -8.47 5.86 -12.26
C ALA A 46 -9.54 4.83 -12.68
N PRO A 47 -9.76 3.74 -11.92
CA PRO A 47 -10.95 2.91 -12.03
C PRO A 47 -12.24 3.73 -11.80
N SER A 48 -13.37 3.29 -12.38
CA SER A 48 -14.62 4.05 -12.36
C SER A 48 -15.24 4.20 -10.96
N ASP A 49 -14.85 3.39 -10.00
CA ASP A 49 -15.29 3.40 -8.60
C ASP A 49 -14.28 4.03 -7.64
N ALA A 50 -13.13 4.51 -8.14
CA ALA A 50 -12.14 5.19 -7.35
C ALA A 50 -12.47 6.68 -7.13
N LEU A 51 -12.05 7.20 -5.99
CA LEU A 51 -12.06 8.63 -5.71
C LEU A 51 -10.77 9.24 -6.25
N VAL A 52 -10.90 10.13 -7.21
CA VAL A 52 -9.75 10.85 -7.78
C VAL A 52 -9.34 11.95 -6.81
N LEU A 53 -8.10 11.89 -6.34
CA LEU A 53 -7.51 12.89 -5.46
C LEU A 53 -6.75 13.97 -6.23
N PHE A 54 -6.18 13.63 -7.39
CA PHE A 54 -5.55 14.57 -8.30
C PHE A 54 -5.57 14.03 -9.74
N ASP A 55 -6.22 14.75 -10.62
CA ASP A 55 -6.42 14.44 -12.04
C ASP A 55 -5.53 15.27 -12.98
N GLY A 56 -4.68 16.12 -12.42
CA GLY A 56 -3.84 17.05 -13.18
C GLY A 56 -4.38 18.50 -13.19
N THR A 57 -5.54 18.78 -12.61
CA THR A 57 -6.19 20.10 -12.72
C THR A 57 -6.40 20.80 -11.40
N SER A 58 -6.92 20.12 -10.38
CA SER A 58 -7.42 20.73 -9.16
C SER A 58 -6.81 20.10 -7.90
N LEU A 59 -6.63 20.92 -6.87
CA LEU A 59 -6.28 20.49 -5.50
C LEU A 59 -7.49 20.49 -4.56
N ASP A 60 -8.72 20.40 -5.09
CA ASP A 60 -9.95 20.48 -4.30
C ASP A 60 -10.07 19.35 -3.25
N ALA A 61 -9.42 18.20 -3.48
CA ALA A 61 -9.37 17.13 -2.49
C ALA A 61 -8.36 17.39 -1.34
N TRP A 62 -7.53 18.44 -1.45
CA TRP A 62 -6.40 18.69 -0.56
C TRP A 62 -6.52 19.99 0.22
N THR A 63 -5.82 20.03 1.34
CA THR A 63 -5.51 21.23 2.12
C THR A 63 -4.06 21.13 2.60
N SER A 64 -3.48 22.21 3.09
CA SER A 64 -2.20 22.13 3.79
C SER A 64 -2.38 21.40 5.14
N ASP A 65 -1.31 20.87 5.69
CA ASP A 65 -1.25 20.28 7.02
C ASP A 65 -1.64 21.23 8.16
N LYS A 66 -1.70 22.54 7.87
CA LYS A 66 -2.14 23.60 8.78
C LYS A 66 -3.58 24.05 8.52
N GLY A 67 -4.30 23.39 7.63
CA GLY A 67 -5.69 23.72 7.28
C GLY A 67 -5.85 24.92 6.33
N ALA A 68 -4.75 25.49 5.82
CA ALA A 68 -4.77 26.52 4.79
C ALA A 68 -4.97 25.89 3.38
N PRO A 69 -5.27 26.67 2.34
CA PRO A 69 -5.26 26.18 0.97
C PRO A 69 -3.94 25.48 0.61
N ALA A 70 -4.03 24.43 -0.23
CA ALA A 70 -2.87 23.71 -0.74
C ALA A 70 -1.92 24.68 -1.48
N GLY A 71 -0.63 24.64 -1.14
CA GLY A 71 0.36 25.62 -1.62
C GLY A 71 1.32 25.09 -2.69
N TRP A 72 1.15 23.84 -3.15
CA TRP A 72 1.99 23.23 -4.20
C TRP A 72 1.59 23.73 -5.59
N THR A 73 2.51 23.68 -6.55
CA THR A 73 2.24 24.13 -7.92
C THR A 73 1.61 23.04 -8.76
N VAL A 74 0.65 23.43 -9.62
CA VAL A 74 0.05 22.56 -10.65
C VAL A 74 0.37 23.17 -12.01
N GLU A 75 1.16 22.46 -12.81
CA GLU A 75 1.55 22.86 -14.17
C GLU A 75 1.57 21.63 -15.07
N ASP A 76 1.00 21.74 -16.25
CA ASP A 76 0.96 20.68 -17.28
C ASP A 76 0.49 19.32 -16.74
N GLY A 77 -0.52 19.32 -15.87
CA GLY A 77 -1.06 18.10 -15.27
C GLY A 77 -0.20 17.49 -14.15
N VAL A 78 0.82 18.19 -13.70
CA VAL A 78 1.77 17.76 -12.70
C VAL A 78 1.66 18.60 -11.44
N LEU A 79 1.53 17.94 -10.31
CA LEU A 79 1.58 18.53 -8.97
C LEU A 79 3.01 18.48 -8.47
N THR A 80 3.62 19.61 -8.17
CA THR A 80 5.02 19.69 -7.71
C THR A 80 5.10 20.35 -6.33
N ILE A 81 5.86 19.74 -5.43
CA ILE A 81 6.16 20.33 -4.13
C ILE A 81 6.82 21.70 -4.35
N LYS A 82 6.25 22.72 -3.72
CA LYS A 82 6.89 24.00 -3.52
C LYS A 82 7.61 23.96 -2.17
N PRO A 83 8.93 23.81 -2.12
CA PRO A 83 9.66 23.64 -0.88
C PRO A 83 9.34 24.71 0.17
N GLY A 84 9.03 24.26 1.39
CA GLY A 84 8.69 25.14 2.51
C GLY A 84 7.24 25.62 2.54
N SER A 85 6.37 25.19 1.61
CA SER A 85 4.94 25.54 1.62
C SER A 85 4.09 24.67 2.54
N GLY A 86 4.69 23.63 3.13
CA GLY A 86 4.02 22.63 3.97
C GLY A 86 3.50 21.42 3.19
N SER A 87 3.17 20.38 3.93
CA SER A 87 2.65 19.14 3.39
C SER A 87 1.19 19.27 2.95
N LEU A 88 0.75 18.39 2.05
CA LEU A 88 -0.65 18.30 1.64
C LEU A 88 -1.35 17.17 2.40
N VAL A 89 -2.60 17.41 2.81
CA VAL A 89 -3.44 16.47 3.52
C VAL A 89 -4.77 16.35 2.81
N THR A 90 -5.28 15.14 2.61
CA THR A 90 -6.62 14.97 2.05
C THR A 90 -7.69 15.50 3.00
N LYS A 91 -8.71 16.17 2.45
CA LYS A 91 -9.88 16.61 3.22
C LYS A 91 -10.70 15.43 3.73
N GLN A 92 -10.73 14.34 2.96
CA GLN A 92 -11.38 13.10 3.32
C GLN A 92 -10.41 12.18 4.08
N ALA A 93 -10.95 11.45 5.07
CA ALA A 93 -10.24 10.44 5.82
C ALA A 93 -10.56 9.03 5.28
N PHE A 94 -9.58 8.13 5.35
CA PHE A 94 -9.66 6.76 4.85
C PHE A 94 -9.30 5.76 5.95
N ALA A 95 -10.00 4.63 5.95
CA ALA A 95 -9.64 3.43 6.70
C ALA A 95 -8.87 2.48 5.77
N ASP A 96 -9.42 1.31 5.49
CA ASP A 96 -8.84 0.39 4.51
C ASP A 96 -8.97 0.98 3.11
N CYS A 97 -7.88 0.94 2.34
CA CYS A 97 -7.90 1.48 0.99
C CYS A 97 -6.81 0.89 0.09
N GLN A 98 -7.06 0.98 -1.20
CA GLN A 98 -6.02 0.93 -2.22
C GLN A 98 -5.73 2.38 -2.63
N LEU A 99 -4.48 2.80 -2.54
CA LEU A 99 -3.99 4.10 -3.00
C LEU A 99 -3.05 3.89 -4.18
N HIS A 100 -3.30 4.60 -5.26
CA HIS A 100 -2.37 4.69 -6.39
C HIS A 100 -1.87 6.11 -6.52
N LEU A 101 -0.59 6.26 -6.81
CA LEU A 101 0.02 7.53 -7.18
C LEU A 101 1.24 7.32 -8.06
N GLU A 102 1.49 8.30 -8.92
CA GLU A 102 2.75 8.38 -9.63
C GLU A 102 3.57 9.55 -9.07
N TRP A 103 4.87 9.32 -8.91
CA TRP A 103 5.78 10.32 -8.41
C TRP A 103 7.11 10.29 -9.16
N ARG A 104 7.84 11.40 -9.14
CA ARG A 104 9.22 11.45 -9.65
C ARG A 104 10.08 12.40 -8.83
N SER A 105 11.31 12.01 -8.59
CA SER A 105 12.34 12.92 -8.07
C SER A 105 12.77 13.92 -9.14
N PRO A 106 13.34 15.07 -8.77
CA PRO A 106 13.90 16.02 -9.73
C PRO A 106 14.95 15.36 -10.64
N ALA A 107 14.91 15.66 -11.95
CA ALA A 107 15.89 15.16 -12.90
C ALA A 107 17.31 15.68 -12.62
N ALA A 108 17.41 16.93 -12.15
CA ALA A 108 18.65 17.50 -11.65
C ALA A 108 18.92 16.98 -10.24
N VAL A 109 19.87 16.07 -10.11
CA VAL A 109 20.24 15.47 -8.82
C VAL A 109 20.90 16.49 -7.93
N THR A 110 20.34 16.71 -6.75
CA THR A 110 20.94 17.55 -5.70
C THR A 110 20.90 16.82 -4.36
N GLY A 111 21.93 16.95 -3.55
CA GLY A 111 22.06 16.27 -2.27
C GLY A 111 22.48 14.80 -2.39
N GLU A 112 22.57 14.15 -1.25
CA GLU A 112 22.97 12.76 -1.08
C GLU A 112 22.12 12.11 0.02
N GLY A 113 22.01 10.79 0.00
CA GLY A 113 21.28 10.02 0.99
C GLY A 113 19.84 10.52 1.16
N GLN A 114 19.44 10.86 2.37
CA GLN A 114 18.08 11.33 2.68
C GLN A 114 17.80 12.78 2.22
N ASN A 115 18.79 13.52 1.77
CA ASN A 115 18.61 14.88 1.24
C ASN A 115 18.38 14.90 -0.28
N ARG A 116 18.21 13.75 -0.92
CA ARG A 116 18.13 13.61 -2.36
C ARG A 116 16.73 13.19 -2.80
N GLY A 117 15.95 14.13 -3.34
CA GLY A 117 14.61 13.86 -3.87
C GLY A 117 13.67 13.21 -2.86
N ASN A 118 13.64 13.74 -1.63
CA ASN A 118 12.92 13.17 -0.50
C ASN A 118 11.49 13.72 -0.39
N SER A 119 10.58 12.84 -0.05
CA SER A 119 9.20 13.08 0.34
C SER A 119 8.66 11.84 1.08
N GLY A 120 7.35 11.77 1.32
CA GLY A 120 6.71 10.61 1.95
C GLY A 120 5.21 10.60 1.69
N VAL A 121 4.65 9.40 1.65
CA VAL A 121 3.20 9.15 1.64
C VAL A 121 2.80 8.62 3.00
N TYR A 122 2.02 9.39 3.75
CA TYR A 122 1.56 8.98 5.07
C TYR A 122 0.12 8.50 5.01
N LEU A 123 -0.08 7.22 5.29
CA LEU A 123 -1.40 6.64 5.47
C LEU A 123 -1.94 7.03 6.83
N GLN A 124 -3.16 7.56 6.89
CA GLN A 124 -3.78 8.10 8.09
C GLN A 124 -2.93 9.15 8.84
N ASN A 125 -2.05 9.87 8.11
CA ASN A 125 -1.11 10.84 8.67
C ASN A 125 -0.17 10.23 9.76
N ARG A 126 0.18 8.94 9.66
CA ARG A 126 0.94 8.20 10.68
C ARG A 126 1.94 7.21 10.13
N TYR A 127 1.56 6.48 9.08
CA TYR A 127 2.36 5.37 8.56
C TYR A 127 3.02 5.81 7.28
N GLU A 128 4.33 6.01 7.32
CA GLU A 128 5.07 6.54 6.19
C GLU A 128 5.55 5.44 5.25
N VAL A 129 5.12 5.55 3.99
CA VAL A 129 5.75 4.89 2.85
C VAL A 129 6.72 5.91 2.23
N GLN A 130 8.01 5.63 2.35
CA GLN A 130 9.07 6.55 1.95
C GLN A 130 9.08 6.83 0.46
N ILE A 131 9.25 8.09 0.09
CA ILE A 131 9.63 8.55 -1.24
C ILE A 131 11.05 9.11 -1.19
N LEU A 132 11.94 8.56 -2.01
CA LEU A 132 13.33 8.98 -2.09
C LEU A 132 13.88 8.69 -3.48
N ASP A 133 14.75 9.54 -4.00
CA ASP A 133 15.59 9.13 -5.10
C ASP A 133 16.60 8.10 -4.59
N SER A 134 16.24 6.82 -4.73
CA SER A 134 17.06 5.67 -4.30
C SER A 134 17.90 5.07 -5.44
N TYR A 135 17.87 5.68 -6.65
CA TYR A 135 18.65 5.22 -7.79
C TYR A 135 20.14 5.55 -7.61
N ASN A 136 20.97 4.53 -7.42
CA ASN A 136 22.40 4.71 -7.13
C ASN A 136 22.67 5.74 -6.00
N ASN A 137 21.87 5.70 -4.94
CA ASN A 137 21.95 6.63 -3.83
C ASN A 137 22.16 5.87 -2.51
N PRO A 138 23.38 5.72 -2.03
CA PRO A 138 23.66 5.06 -0.75
C PRO A 138 23.04 5.81 0.43
N THR A 139 22.24 5.09 1.22
CA THR A 139 21.67 5.58 2.47
C THR A 139 21.29 4.38 3.35
N TYR A 140 20.82 4.62 4.57
CA TYR A 140 20.31 3.54 5.39
C TYR A 140 19.09 2.86 4.73
N VAL A 141 19.09 1.53 4.72
CA VAL A 141 18.19 0.72 3.89
C VAL A 141 16.72 0.84 4.28
N ASN A 142 16.41 1.08 5.56
CA ASN A 142 15.05 1.31 6.04
C ASN A 142 14.54 2.76 5.87
N GLY A 143 15.22 3.54 5.06
CA GLY A 143 14.84 4.87 4.60
C GLY A 143 14.92 5.03 3.09
N GLN A 144 15.09 3.93 2.34
CA GLN A 144 15.01 3.95 0.87
C GLN A 144 13.56 4.02 0.39
N ALA A 145 13.35 4.30 -0.91
CA ALA A 145 12.03 4.32 -1.53
C ALA A 145 11.25 3.05 -1.21
N ALA A 146 9.94 3.20 -0.93
CA ALA A 146 9.00 2.15 -0.56
C ALA A 146 9.35 1.39 0.75
N SER A 147 10.33 1.85 1.56
CA SER A 147 10.42 1.39 2.94
C SER A 147 9.20 1.87 3.74
N ILE A 148 8.79 1.09 4.74
CA ILE A 148 8.01 1.66 5.84
C ILE A 148 9.04 2.32 6.75
N TYR A 149 9.07 3.64 6.72
CA TYR A 149 10.20 4.44 7.22
C TYR A 149 10.63 4.02 8.63
N LYS A 150 11.89 3.59 8.72
CA LYS A 150 12.54 3.06 9.93
C LYS A 150 11.90 1.82 10.56
N GLN A 151 10.91 1.18 9.91
CA GLN A 151 10.29 -0.05 10.38
C GLN A 151 10.66 -1.26 9.50
N HIS A 152 10.42 -1.16 8.18
CA HIS A 152 10.67 -2.25 7.24
C HIS A 152 11.53 -1.79 6.08
N ILE A 153 12.59 -2.55 5.79
CA ILE A 153 13.41 -2.35 4.59
C ILE A 153 12.62 -2.76 3.34
N PRO A 154 12.84 -2.13 2.17
CA PRO A 154 12.31 -2.62 0.92
C PRO A 154 12.96 -3.97 0.57
N GLN A 155 12.18 -4.91 0.03
CA GLN A 155 12.69 -6.23 -0.38
C GLN A 155 13.71 -6.11 -1.52
N VAL A 156 13.47 -5.17 -2.42
CA VAL A 156 14.38 -4.81 -3.52
C VAL A 156 14.30 -3.30 -3.77
N ASN A 157 15.33 -2.73 -4.40
CA ASN A 157 15.28 -1.37 -4.91
C ASN A 157 14.79 -1.39 -6.36
N ALA A 158 13.53 -1.03 -6.59
CA ALA A 158 12.90 -0.95 -7.90
C ALA A 158 12.88 0.46 -8.49
N SER A 159 13.71 1.38 -7.97
CA SER A 159 13.74 2.78 -8.39
C SER A 159 14.26 2.94 -9.81
N ARG A 160 13.56 3.73 -10.61
CA ARG A 160 14.04 4.25 -11.91
C ARG A 160 14.93 5.46 -11.68
N ALA A 161 15.62 5.89 -12.73
CA ALA A 161 16.52 7.05 -12.67
C ALA A 161 15.79 8.35 -12.28
N PRO A 162 16.51 9.35 -11.71
CA PRO A 162 15.94 10.66 -11.42
C PRO A 162 15.26 11.29 -12.65
N GLY A 163 14.11 11.93 -12.44
CA GLY A 163 13.30 12.50 -13.51
C GLY A 163 12.34 11.51 -14.18
N GLU A 164 12.49 10.20 -13.97
CA GLU A 164 11.55 9.21 -14.47
C GLU A 164 10.38 9.01 -13.50
N TRP A 165 9.18 8.76 -14.05
CA TRP A 165 8.01 8.47 -13.24
C TRP A 165 8.09 7.09 -12.59
N GLN A 166 7.81 7.06 -11.30
CA GLN A 166 7.65 5.88 -10.48
C GLN A 166 6.16 5.70 -10.19
N THR A 167 5.70 4.48 -10.02
CA THR A 167 4.35 4.19 -9.52
C THR A 167 4.42 3.58 -8.13
N TYR A 168 3.49 3.97 -7.27
CA TYR A 168 3.15 3.25 -6.05
C TYR A 168 1.72 2.76 -6.14
N ASP A 169 1.53 1.45 -5.88
CA ASP A 169 0.25 0.85 -5.55
C ASP A 169 0.32 0.35 -4.11
N ILE A 170 -0.48 0.95 -3.24
CA ILE A 170 -0.43 0.73 -1.79
C ILE A 170 -1.77 0.16 -1.34
N PHE A 171 -1.77 -1.07 -0.81
CA PHE A 171 -2.93 -1.70 -0.20
C PHE A 171 -2.79 -1.61 1.31
N PHE A 172 -3.61 -0.78 1.93
CA PHE A 172 -3.55 -0.49 3.35
C PHE A 172 -4.75 -1.09 4.08
N ARG A 173 -4.47 -1.77 5.19
CA ARG A 173 -5.45 -2.20 6.17
C ARG A 173 -5.19 -1.48 7.48
N ALA A 174 -6.16 -0.69 7.89
CA ALA A 174 -6.08 0.08 9.13
C ALA A 174 -6.05 -0.83 10.37
N ALA A 175 -5.47 -0.36 11.45
CA ALA A 175 -5.51 -1.04 12.75
C ALA A 175 -6.97 -1.24 13.21
N ARG A 176 -7.20 -2.29 13.98
CA ARG A 176 -8.51 -2.60 14.57
C ARG A 176 -8.44 -2.45 16.08
N PHE A 177 -9.50 -1.90 16.64
CA PHE A 177 -9.63 -1.68 18.07
C PHE A 177 -10.99 -2.24 18.53
N ASP A 178 -11.07 -2.68 19.79
CA ASP A 178 -12.33 -3.02 20.44
C ASP A 178 -13.08 -1.75 20.87
N ASP A 179 -14.30 -1.95 21.41
CA ASP A 179 -15.15 -0.84 21.88
C ASP A 179 -14.53 -0.07 23.07
N ALA A 180 -13.59 -0.68 23.79
CA ALA A 180 -12.83 -0.05 24.86
C ALA A 180 -11.58 0.71 24.37
N GLY A 181 -11.30 0.66 23.05
CA GLY A 181 -10.13 1.30 22.42
C GLY A 181 -8.86 0.48 22.51
N ASN A 182 -8.91 -0.79 22.93
CA ASN A 182 -7.72 -1.66 22.93
C ASN A 182 -7.43 -2.15 21.51
N LEU A 183 -6.13 -2.26 21.19
CA LEU A 183 -5.67 -2.73 19.89
C LEU A 183 -5.99 -4.24 19.73
N ILE A 184 -6.81 -4.58 18.72
CA ILE A 184 -7.10 -5.97 18.33
C ILE A 184 -6.09 -6.45 17.29
N SER A 185 -5.82 -5.62 16.28
CA SER A 185 -4.81 -5.92 15.25
C SER A 185 -4.14 -4.65 14.75
N ARG A 186 -2.84 -4.75 14.52
CA ARG A 186 -2.06 -3.66 13.93
C ARG A 186 -2.45 -3.40 12.48
N ALA A 187 -2.14 -2.22 12.00
CA ALA A 187 -2.25 -1.90 10.59
C ALA A 187 -1.30 -2.78 9.76
N ARG A 188 -1.68 -3.04 8.51
CA ARG A 188 -0.88 -3.82 7.57
C ARG A 188 -0.83 -3.14 6.22
N VAL A 189 0.29 -3.30 5.52
CA VAL A 189 0.46 -2.69 4.21
C VAL A 189 1.17 -3.62 3.23
N THR A 190 0.70 -3.58 1.98
CA THR A 190 1.41 -4.10 0.82
C THR A 190 1.73 -2.92 -0.08
N VAL A 191 2.97 -2.81 -0.53
CA VAL A 191 3.44 -1.74 -1.42
C VAL A 191 4.06 -2.35 -2.65
N LEU A 192 3.58 -1.95 -3.81
CA LEU A 192 4.23 -2.19 -5.09
C LEU A 192 4.87 -0.89 -5.57
N GLN A 193 6.12 -0.96 -6.01
CA GLN A 193 6.79 0.11 -6.74
C GLN A 193 7.09 -0.36 -8.16
N ASN A 194 6.63 0.39 -9.16
CA ASN A 194 6.81 0.06 -10.57
C ASN A 194 6.33 -1.36 -10.93
N GLY A 195 5.23 -1.81 -10.30
CA GLY A 195 4.67 -3.15 -10.46
C GLY A 195 5.38 -4.27 -9.70
N ILE A 196 6.46 -3.96 -8.96
CA ILE A 196 7.24 -4.94 -8.18
C ILE A 196 6.84 -4.84 -6.71
N THR A 197 6.51 -5.96 -6.08
CA THR A 197 6.16 -6.00 -4.65
C THR A 197 7.39 -5.70 -3.80
N ILE A 198 7.33 -4.60 -3.06
CA ILE A 198 8.41 -4.14 -2.17
C ILE A 198 8.09 -4.47 -0.71
N GLN A 199 6.82 -4.31 -0.30
CA GLN A 199 6.32 -4.73 1.00
C GLN A 199 5.16 -5.71 0.78
N ASN A 200 5.17 -6.85 1.46
CA ASN A 200 4.15 -7.88 1.29
C ASN A 200 3.38 -8.11 2.60
N ASN A 201 2.23 -7.44 2.75
CA ASN A 201 1.34 -7.56 3.89
C ASN A 201 2.06 -7.44 5.25
N VAL A 202 3.01 -6.51 5.33
CA VAL A 202 3.79 -6.29 6.56
C VAL A 202 2.94 -5.60 7.61
N GLU A 203 3.14 -5.97 8.86
CA GLU A 203 2.54 -5.31 10.01
C GLU A 203 3.31 -4.04 10.33
N ILE A 204 2.60 -2.94 10.60
CA ILE A 204 3.20 -1.62 10.80
C ILE A 204 2.69 -0.96 12.08
N GLU A 205 3.55 -0.14 12.69
CA GLU A 205 3.23 0.60 13.91
C GLU A 205 3.05 2.09 13.63
N ALA A 206 2.12 2.72 14.32
CA ALA A 206 2.02 4.16 14.29
C ALA A 206 3.16 4.81 15.08
N ALA A 207 3.73 5.87 14.53
CA ALA A 207 4.57 6.76 15.33
C ALA A 207 3.65 7.56 16.27
N GLY A 208 3.82 7.38 17.58
CA GLY A 208 3.01 8.04 18.62
C GLY A 208 1.82 7.22 19.11
N ASP A 209 0.87 7.85 19.81
CA ASP A 209 -0.26 7.19 20.45
C ASP A 209 -1.19 6.50 19.44
N ALA A 210 -1.18 5.19 19.49
CA ALA A 210 -1.86 4.31 18.56
C ALA A 210 -3.39 4.31 18.67
N ALA A 211 -3.98 4.79 19.76
CA ALA A 211 -5.44 4.93 19.91
C ALA A 211 -6.05 5.96 18.96
N ALA A 212 -5.25 6.52 18.11
CA ALA A 212 -5.65 7.58 17.26
C ALA A 212 -6.47 7.07 16.08
N LYS A 213 -7.63 7.44 16.11
CA LYS A 213 -8.56 7.89 15.06
C LYS A 213 -8.42 7.18 13.70
N ASN A 214 -9.10 6.10 13.60
CA ASN A 214 -9.42 5.45 12.35
C ASN A 214 -10.87 5.86 11.96
N PRO A 215 -11.15 6.43 10.79
CA PRO A 215 -10.22 6.69 9.68
C PRO A 215 -9.33 7.93 9.89
N GLY A 216 -8.31 8.07 9.03
CA GLY A 216 -7.41 9.22 9.01
C GLY A 216 -7.06 9.67 7.58
N PRO A 217 -6.58 10.91 7.40
CA PRO A 217 -6.26 11.44 6.08
C PRO A 217 -4.97 10.84 5.50
N ILE A 218 -4.81 10.94 4.19
CA ILE A 218 -3.53 10.71 3.50
C ILE A 218 -2.77 12.02 3.49
N LEU A 219 -1.44 11.97 3.77
CA LEU A 219 -0.57 13.12 3.66
C LEU A 219 0.54 12.86 2.64
N LEU A 220 0.84 13.88 1.83
CA LEU A 220 2.04 13.97 1.00
C LEU A 220 2.99 14.98 1.63
N GLN A 221 4.22 14.54 1.91
CA GLN A 221 5.19 15.31 2.69
C GLN A 221 5.95 16.33 1.84
N ASP A 222 6.03 17.58 2.32
CA ASP A 222 7.05 18.55 1.91
C ASP A 222 8.32 18.34 2.75
N HIS A 223 9.33 17.68 2.16
CA HIS A 223 10.65 17.50 2.79
C HIS A 223 11.69 18.48 2.21
N GLY A 224 11.26 19.55 1.58
CA GLY A 224 12.16 20.57 1.00
C GLY A 224 12.73 20.22 -0.38
N ASN A 225 12.27 19.13 -1.00
CA ASN A 225 12.67 18.72 -2.34
C ASN A 225 11.48 18.83 -3.30
N PRO A 226 11.64 19.33 -4.54
CA PRO A 226 10.56 19.50 -5.49
C PRO A 226 10.20 18.17 -6.18
N VAL A 227 9.78 17.19 -5.38
CA VAL A 227 9.21 15.94 -5.88
C VAL A 227 7.88 16.26 -6.57
N ALA A 228 7.63 15.60 -7.70
CA ALA A 228 6.44 15.79 -8.50
C ALA A 228 5.51 14.58 -8.42
N TYR A 229 4.20 14.82 -8.55
CA TYR A 229 3.14 13.83 -8.47
C TYR A 229 2.15 13.98 -9.61
N ARG A 230 1.49 12.90 -9.97
CA ARG A 230 0.32 12.88 -10.88
C ARG A 230 -0.51 11.62 -10.65
N ASN A 231 -1.69 11.54 -11.28
CA ASN A 231 -2.55 10.36 -11.29
C ASN A 231 -2.74 9.77 -9.88
N ILE A 232 -3.29 10.58 -8.96
CA ILE A 232 -3.50 10.17 -7.57
C ILE A 232 -4.96 9.80 -7.39
N TRP A 233 -5.23 8.55 -7.01
CA TRP A 233 -6.58 8.11 -6.69
C TRP A 233 -6.57 7.09 -5.54
N VAL A 234 -7.71 6.97 -4.89
CA VAL A 234 -7.91 6.04 -3.79
C VAL A 234 -9.22 5.29 -3.97
N LEU A 235 -9.18 4.00 -3.72
CA LEU A 235 -10.35 3.13 -3.65
C LEU A 235 -10.54 2.70 -2.19
N PRO A 236 -11.59 3.17 -1.50
CA PRO A 236 -11.93 2.65 -0.19
C PRO A 236 -12.26 1.16 -0.27
N LEU A 237 -11.71 0.38 0.63
CA LEU A 237 -11.94 -1.06 0.68
C LEU A 237 -12.84 -1.41 1.87
N PRO A 238 -13.69 -2.44 1.76
CA PRO A 238 -14.43 -2.93 2.90
C PRO A 238 -13.46 -3.53 3.93
N ALA A 239 -13.80 -3.41 5.20
CA ALA A 239 -12.99 -3.93 6.30
C ALA A 239 -12.78 -5.46 6.23
N GLN A 240 -13.72 -6.14 5.59
CA GLN A 240 -13.66 -7.56 5.26
C GLN A 240 -14.01 -7.72 3.77
N GLY A 241 -13.53 -8.76 3.11
CA GLY A 241 -14.02 -9.14 1.80
C GLY A 241 -15.53 -9.38 1.82
N ALA A 242 -16.17 -9.54 0.67
CA ALA A 242 -17.59 -9.89 0.59
C ALA A 242 -17.81 -11.24 1.33
N THR A 243 -18.36 -11.18 2.53
CA THR A 243 -18.51 -12.34 3.43
C THR A 243 -19.93 -12.85 3.51
N HIS A 244 -20.86 -12.26 2.77
CA HIS A 244 -22.26 -12.66 2.78
C HIS A 244 -22.57 -13.45 1.51
N TYR A 245 -22.64 -14.72 1.71
CA TYR A 245 -23.14 -15.69 0.78
C TYR A 245 -24.55 -16.07 1.22
#